data_115ead24ed7dc3626397ed3bffa17175
#
_entry.id   115ead24ed7dc3626397ed3bffa17175
#
_cell.length_a   1.000
_cell.length_b   1.000
_cell.length_c   1.000
_cell.angle_alpha   90.00
_cell.angle_beta   90.00
_cell.angle_gamma   90.00
#
_symmetry.space_group_name_H-M   'P 1'
#
loop_
_entity.id
_entity.type
_entity.pdbx_description
1 polymer ?
#
loop_
_entity_poly.entity_id
_entity_poly.type
_entity_poly.pdbx_seq_one_letter_code
_entity_poly.pdbx_strand_id
1 'polypeptide(L)'
;GVGKLMTLTSTYDHRIIQGAESGDFLKTIHNLLISDEFYDELFHSLKIPYEPIRWRKDLPEGTVDKNTRVLELIAAYRNRGHLMADTDPLQFTKDKFRMHPDLDVISHDLTLWDLDREFKVGGFHGKDKMKLRDVLSVLRDSYCRHVGVEYTHILETEQVSWLQERVEAKHVKPTVAQQKYILSKLNAAEAFETFLQTKYVGQKRFSLEGAESVIPMMDSVIDQSAEYALDEVVIGMPHRGRLNVLANIVGKPYSKIFTEFEGNMNPAAAHGSGDVKYHLGAEGTYIQMF
;
A
#
# COMPACT_ATOMS: atom_id res chain seq x y z
N GLY A 1 -34.49 3.59 22.60
CA GLY A 1 -33.45 3.26 21.64
C GLY A 1 -33.11 1.78 21.69
N VAL A 2 -32.80 1.17 20.57
CA VAL A 2 -32.33 -0.21 20.49
C VAL A 2 -30.83 -0.21 20.79
N GLY A 3 -30.40 -0.95 21.82
CA GLY A 3 -28.98 -1.11 22.19
C GLY A 3 -28.53 -2.55 22.01
N LYS A 4 -27.25 -2.76 21.80
CA LYS A 4 -26.63 -4.10 21.89
C LYS A 4 -26.20 -4.33 23.32
N LEU A 5 -26.61 -5.44 23.92
CA LEU A 5 -26.22 -5.85 25.26
C LEU A 5 -25.25 -7.01 25.17
N MET A 6 -24.15 -6.92 25.92
CA MET A 6 -23.20 -8.02 26.08
C MET A 6 -23.06 -8.32 27.58
N THR A 7 -23.17 -9.58 27.94
CA THR A 7 -22.96 -10.02 29.31
C THR A 7 -21.53 -10.55 29.46
N LEU A 8 -20.80 -10.05 30.45
CA LEU A 8 -19.48 -10.54 30.82
C LEU A 8 -19.61 -11.41 32.07
N THR A 9 -19.05 -12.61 32.00
CA THR A 9 -18.95 -13.52 33.15
C THR A 9 -17.51 -13.92 33.36
N SER A 10 -17.11 -14.09 34.62
CA SER A 10 -15.82 -14.66 34.98
C SER A 10 -16.00 -15.92 35.82
N THR A 11 -15.11 -16.88 35.60
CA THR A 11 -14.98 -18.07 36.45
C THR A 11 -13.62 -18.03 37.10
N TYR A 12 -13.56 -18.22 38.41
CA TYR A 12 -12.31 -18.16 39.16
C TYR A 12 -12.26 -19.20 40.29
N ASP A 13 -11.06 -19.55 40.74
CA ASP A 13 -10.86 -20.42 41.87
C ASP A 13 -11.00 -19.62 43.19
N HIS A 14 -12.11 -19.82 43.88
CA HIS A 14 -12.44 -19.08 45.09
C HIS A 14 -11.46 -19.34 46.26
N ARG A 15 -10.58 -20.35 46.14
CA ARG A 15 -9.49 -20.60 47.12
C ARG A 15 -8.37 -19.58 47.03
N ILE A 16 -8.27 -18.88 45.84
CA ILE A 16 -7.17 -17.95 45.54
C ILE A 16 -7.72 -16.54 45.40
N ILE A 17 -8.87 -16.36 44.77
CA ILE A 17 -9.47 -15.05 44.46
C ILE A 17 -10.76 -14.87 45.25
N GLN A 18 -10.88 -13.73 45.91
CA GLN A 18 -12.11 -13.38 46.61
C GLN A 18 -13.13 -12.72 45.66
N GLY A 19 -14.42 -12.80 46.04
CA GLY A 19 -15.51 -12.26 45.21
C GLY A 19 -15.37 -10.75 44.91
N ALA A 20 -14.85 -9.99 45.86
CA ALA A 20 -14.57 -8.55 45.66
C ALA A 20 -13.51 -8.31 44.57
N GLU A 21 -12.43 -9.08 44.54
CA GLU A 21 -11.37 -8.96 43.52
C GLU A 21 -11.85 -9.33 42.14
N SER A 22 -12.69 -10.38 42.05
CA SER A 22 -13.37 -10.74 40.76
C SER A 22 -14.34 -9.65 40.30
N GLY A 23 -15.06 -9.02 41.24
CA GLY A 23 -15.95 -7.90 40.95
C GLY A 23 -15.18 -6.67 40.43
N ASP A 24 -14.06 -6.33 41.04
CA ASP A 24 -13.20 -5.22 40.60
C ASP A 24 -12.54 -5.50 39.25
N PHE A 25 -12.15 -6.73 38.99
CA PHE A 25 -11.66 -7.14 37.68
C PHE A 25 -12.71 -6.95 36.58
N LEU A 26 -13.94 -7.45 36.80
CA LEU A 26 -15.04 -7.26 35.84
C LEU A 26 -15.43 -5.80 35.66
N LYS A 27 -15.37 -4.98 36.72
CA LYS A 27 -15.60 -3.55 36.67
C LYS A 27 -14.53 -2.84 35.85
N THR A 28 -13.27 -3.26 35.99
CA THR A 28 -12.17 -2.73 35.17
C THR A 28 -12.37 -3.02 33.70
N ILE A 29 -12.71 -4.28 33.35
CA ILE A 29 -13.03 -4.65 31.97
C ILE A 29 -14.24 -3.88 31.45
N HIS A 30 -15.29 -3.75 32.26
CA HIS A 30 -16.47 -2.96 31.88
C HIS A 30 -16.10 -1.51 31.57
N ASN A 31 -15.34 -0.86 32.41
CA ASN A 31 -14.91 0.54 32.22
C ASN A 31 -14.05 0.69 30.95
N LEU A 32 -13.15 -0.26 30.67
CA LEU A 32 -12.37 -0.26 29.44
C LEU A 32 -13.28 -0.39 28.20
N LEU A 33 -14.23 -1.33 28.23
CA LEU A 33 -15.12 -1.59 27.11
C LEU A 33 -16.10 -0.44 26.78
N ILE A 34 -16.38 0.44 27.75
CA ILE A 34 -17.22 1.62 27.53
C ILE A 34 -16.40 2.91 27.32
N SER A 35 -15.07 2.85 27.46
CA SER A 35 -14.16 3.99 27.32
C SER A 35 -13.78 4.16 25.85
N ASP A 36 -13.98 5.36 25.31
CA ASP A 36 -13.50 5.71 23.96
C ASP A 36 -11.97 5.64 23.87
N GLU A 37 -11.28 6.06 24.94
CA GLU A 37 -9.81 6.11 25.02
C GLU A 37 -9.17 4.72 24.86
N PHE A 38 -9.76 3.68 25.45
CA PHE A 38 -9.29 2.30 25.31
C PHE A 38 -9.32 1.82 23.87
N TYR A 39 -10.39 2.14 23.15
CA TYR A 39 -10.50 1.76 21.73
C TYR A 39 -9.56 2.58 20.87
N ASP A 40 -9.39 3.86 21.14
CA ASP A 40 -8.43 4.71 20.44
C ASP A 40 -7.00 4.16 20.62
N GLU A 41 -6.61 3.76 21.84
CA GLU A 41 -5.32 3.14 22.12
C GLU A 41 -5.18 1.76 21.42
N LEU A 42 -6.22 0.93 21.47
CA LEU A 42 -6.25 -0.37 20.83
C LEU A 42 -6.07 -0.24 19.31
N PHE A 43 -6.84 0.63 18.67
CA PHE A 43 -6.74 0.86 17.23
C PHE A 43 -5.42 1.46 16.82
N HIS A 44 -4.87 2.35 17.63
CA HIS A 44 -3.53 2.89 17.42
C HIS A 44 -2.46 1.79 17.51
N SER A 45 -2.55 0.89 18.48
CA SER A 45 -1.62 -0.23 18.65
C SER A 45 -1.69 -1.24 17.51
N LEU A 46 -2.87 -1.44 16.93
CA LEU A 46 -3.09 -2.32 15.78
C LEU A 46 -2.62 -1.71 14.45
N LYS A 47 -2.20 -0.43 14.46
CA LYS A 47 -1.78 0.31 13.26
C LYS A 47 -2.81 0.26 12.12
N ILE A 48 -4.09 0.22 12.48
CA ILE A 48 -5.18 0.28 11.50
C ILE A 48 -5.26 1.71 10.97
N PRO A 49 -5.17 1.94 9.65
CA PRO A 49 -5.09 3.27 9.09
C PRO A 49 -6.44 4.01 9.01
N TYR A 50 -7.37 3.66 9.88
CA TYR A 50 -8.69 4.31 9.95
C TYR A 50 -9.25 4.23 11.36
N GLU A 51 -9.98 5.27 11.76
CA GLU A 51 -10.71 5.28 13.03
C GLU A 51 -11.93 4.36 12.99
N PRO A 52 -12.31 3.72 14.13
CA PRO A 52 -13.55 2.97 14.22
C PRO A 52 -14.75 3.92 14.07
N ILE A 53 -15.80 3.40 13.46
CA ILE A 53 -17.06 4.14 13.35
C ILE A 53 -17.68 4.23 14.74
N ARG A 54 -17.72 5.45 15.29
CA ARG A 54 -18.26 5.71 16.62
C ARG A 54 -19.79 5.54 16.64
N TRP A 55 -20.31 5.09 17.78
CA TRP A 55 -21.75 4.97 17.95
C TRP A 55 -22.44 6.32 17.85
N ARG A 56 -23.48 6.40 17.03
CA ARG A 56 -24.38 7.53 16.95
C ARG A 56 -25.82 7.05 16.80
N LYS A 57 -26.77 7.94 17.15
CA LYS A 57 -28.20 7.65 16.94
C LYS A 57 -28.45 7.51 15.44
N ASP A 58 -29.20 6.49 15.07
CA ASP A 58 -29.65 6.32 13.68
C ASP A 58 -30.49 7.51 13.22
N LEU A 59 -30.24 7.97 11.99
CA LEU A 59 -31.05 8.99 11.36
C LEU A 59 -32.26 8.34 10.68
N PRO A 60 -33.51 8.85 10.91
CA PRO A 60 -34.69 8.30 10.26
C PRO A 60 -34.56 8.30 8.74
N GLU A 61 -35.06 7.24 8.08
CA GLU A 61 -35.20 7.19 6.63
C GLU A 61 -36.07 8.38 6.16
N GLY A 62 -35.62 9.09 5.14
CA GLY A 62 -36.30 10.25 4.55
C GLY A 62 -35.80 11.63 5.03
N THR A 63 -34.96 11.72 6.07
CA THR A 63 -34.30 12.97 6.44
C THR A 63 -33.08 13.26 5.60
N VAL A 64 -32.40 12.20 5.10
CA VAL A 64 -31.19 12.28 4.26
C VAL A 64 -31.27 11.19 3.19
N ASP A 65 -30.97 11.53 1.94
CA ASP A 65 -30.75 10.51 0.89
C ASP A 65 -29.42 9.81 1.12
N LYS A 66 -29.46 8.73 1.88
CA LYS A 66 -28.27 7.93 2.21
C LYS A 66 -27.61 7.27 0.98
N ASN A 67 -28.32 7.04 -0.12
CA ASN A 67 -27.70 6.56 -1.37
C ASN A 67 -26.76 7.63 -1.94
N THR A 68 -27.20 8.88 -1.99
CA THR A 68 -26.33 9.99 -2.40
C THR A 68 -25.12 10.13 -1.47
N ARG A 69 -25.30 9.98 -0.16
CA ARG A 69 -24.20 10.04 0.81
C ARG A 69 -23.15 8.93 0.61
N VAL A 70 -23.58 7.74 0.23
CA VAL A 70 -22.65 6.64 -0.10
C VAL A 70 -21.88 6.95 -1.39
N LEU A 71 -22.51 7.55 -2.40
CA LEU A 71 -21.83 7.98 -3.61
C LEU A 71 -20.82 9.10 -3.35
N GLU A 72 -21.17 10.07 -2.51
CA GLU A 72 -20.24 11.12 -2.04
C GLU A 72 -19.04 10.53 -1.28
N LEU A 73 -19.27 9.55 -0.42
CA LEU A 73 -18.19 8.84 0.29
C LEU A 73 -17.25 8.10 -0.69
N ILE A 74 -17.79 7.41 -1.69
CA ILE A 74 -16.99 6.77 -2.74
C ILE A 74 -16.13 7.81 -3.47
N ALA A 75 -16.73 8.94 -3.87
CA ALA A 75 -16.01 10.02 -4.52
C ALA A 75 -14.92 10.63 -3.62
N ALA A 76 -15.19 10.78 -2.33
CA ALA A 76 -14.22 11.28 -1.35
C ALA A 76 -12.99 10.36 -1.26
N TYR A 77 -13.18 9.03 -1.17
CA TYR A 77 -12.07 8.09 -1.15
C TYR A 77 -11.25 8.09 -2.46
N ARG A 78 -11.91 8.17 -3.61
CA ARG A 78 -11.25 8.29 -4.92
C ARG A 78 -10.38 9.54 -5.02
N ASN A 79 -10.84 10.65 -4.43
CA ASN A 79 -10.12 11.92 -4.47
C ASN A 79 -9.07 12.08 -3.38
N ARG A 80 -9.27 11.53 -2.19
CA ARG A 80 -8.47 11.83 -0.99
C ARG A 80 -7.99 10.61 -0.22
N GLY A 81 -8.36 9.39 -0.63
CA GLY A 81 -7.97 8.16 0.05
C GLY A 81 -6.45 8.00 0.18
N HIS A 82 -5.69 8.46 -0.83
CA HIS A 82 -4.23 8.45 -0.83
C HIS A 82 -3.61 9.22 0.35
N LEU A 83 -4.30 10.22 0.90
CA LEU A 83 -3.83 10.95 2.08
C LEU A 83 -3.76 10.08 3.34
N MET A 84 -4.52 8.97 3.36
CA MET A 84 -4.53 8.00 4.44
C MET A 84 -3.65 6.76 4.14
N ALA A 85 -3.03 6.69 2.97
CA ALA A 85 -2.15 5.59 2.64
C ALA A 85 -0.88 5.61 3.51
N ASP A 86 -0.56 4.46 4.12
CA ASP A 86 0.66 4.27 4.91
C ASP A 86 1.85 4.00 3.98
N THR A 87 2.41 5.07 3.42
CA THR A 87 3.54 5.05 2.49
C THR A 87 4.89 5.31 3.17
N ASP A 88 4.88 5.56 4.49
CA ASP A 88 6.10 5.87 5.26
C ASP A 88 6.45 4.72 6.22
N PRO A 89 7.37 3.82 5.84
CA PRO A 89 7.77 2.69 6.69
C PRO A 89 8.47 3.15 7.98
N LEU A 90 9.01 4.38 8.01
CA LEU A 90 9.67 4.94 9.18
C LEU A 90 8.69 5.61 10.16
N GLN A 91 7.45 5.81 9.74
CA GLN A 91 6.39 6.45 10.54
C GLN A 91 6.83 7.79 11.15
N PHE A 92 7.53 8.60 10.34
CA PHE A 92 8.14 9.84 10.79
C PHE A 92 7.10 10.87 11.26
N THR A 93 5.91 10.88 10.65
CA THR A 93 4.79 11.74 11.05
C THR A 93 3.80 10.96 11.91
N LYS A 94 3.81 11.19 13.21
CA LYS A 94 2.89 10.54 14.18
C LYS A 94 1.42 10.86 13.95
N ASP A 95 1.12 11.98 13.30
CA ASP A 95 -0.27 12.47 13.05
C ASP A 95 -0.91 11.87 11.78
N LYS A 96 -0.21 11.02 11.05
CA LYS A 96 -0.65 10.45 9.78
C LYS A 96 -1.85 9.48 9.91
N PHE A 97 -2.17 9.06 11.13
CA PHE A 97 -3.25 8.10 11.38
C PHE A 97 -4.59 8.76 11.76
N ARG A 98 -4.68 10.08 11.74
CA ARG A 98 -5.97 10.74 11.89
C ARG A 98 -6.76 10.61 10.59
N MET A 99 -7.94 10.01 10.68
CA MET A 99 -8.87 9.92 9.56
C MET A 99 -9.11 11.31 8.97
N HIS A 100 -8.94 11.44 7.65
CA HIS A 100 -9.33 12.66 6.96
C HIS A 100 -10.86 12.84 7.13
N PRO A 101 -11.36 14.02 7.53
CA PRO A 101 -12.80 14.20 7.80
C PRO A 101 -13.70 13.74 6.67
N ASP A 102 -13.32 13.97 5.42
CA ASP A 102 -14.12 13.59 4.25
C ASP A 102 -14.15 12.07 4.01
N LEU A 103 -13.31 11.29 4.68
CA LEU A 103 -13.29 9.82 4.58
C LEU A 103 -14.05 9.15 5.74
N ASP A 104 -14.48 9.96 6.71
CA ASP A 104 -15.29 9.47 7.81
C ASP A 104 -16.75 9.34 7.39
N VAL A 105 -17.34 8.18 7.60
CA VAL A 105 -18.75 7.91 7.30
C VAL A 105 -19.69 8.88 8.01
N ILE A 106 -19.31 9.38 9.19
CA ILE A 106 -20.11 10.32 9.98
C ILE A 106 -20.24 11.67 9.27
N SER A 107 -19.21 12.11 8.56
CA SER A 107 -19.25 13.34 7.77
C SER A 107 -20.22 13.27 6.58
N HIS A 108 -20.64 12.05 6.23
CA HIS A 108 -21.63 11.77 5.19
C HIS A 108 -23.00 11.37 5.77
N ASP A 109 -23.30 11.73 7.02
CA ASP A 109 -24.56 11.36 7.70
C ASP A 109 -24.84 9.84 7.71
N LEU A 110 -23.78 9.03 7.57
CA LEU A 110 -23.85 7.59 7.69
C LEU A 110 -23.41 7.16 9.08
N THR A 111 -23.98 6.10 9.59
CA THR A 111 -23.75 5.65 10.96
C THR A 111 -23.41 4.16 11.03
N LEU A 112 -23.06 3.68 12.20
CA LEU A 112 -22.83 2.26 12.49
C LEU A 112 -24.03 1.38 12.07
N TRP A 113 -25.25 1.91 12.16
CA TRP A 113 -26.50 1.24 11.81
C TRP A 113 -26.64 0.99 10.30
N ASP A 114 -25.92 1.77 9.49
CA ASP A 114 -25.96 1.67 8.04
C ASP A 114 -25.01 0.59 7.48
N LEU A 115 -24.09 0.05 8.29
CA LEU A 115 -23.07 -0.89 7.82
C LEU A 115 -23.64 -2.13 7.12
N ASP A 116 -24.75 -2.65 7.62
CA ASP A 116 -25.38 -3.85 7.06
C ASP A 116 -26.53 -3.53 6.09
N ARG A 117 -26.82 -2.26 5.87
CA ARG A 117 -27.82 -1.79 4.89
C ARG A 117 -27.24 -1.78 3.49
N GLU A 118 -28.08 -2.06 2.51
CA GLU A 118 -27.73 -2.01 1.08
C GLU A 118 -28.03 -0.63 0.49
N PHE A 119 -27.09 -0.11 -0.27
CA PHE A 119 -27.20 1.17 -0.95
C PHE A 119 -26.91 1.01 -2.44
N LYS A 120 -27.51 1.90 -3.25
CA LYS A 120 -27.11 2.04 -4.65
C LYS A 120 -25.71 2.63 -4.73
N VAL A 121 -24.81 2.00 -5.48
CA VAL A 121 -23.39 2.37 -5.54
C VAL A 121 -22.95 2.81 -6.94
N GLY A 122 -23.90 3.03 -7.87
CA GLY A 122 -23.61 3.61 -9.18
C GLY A 122 -22.60 2.82 -10.02
N GLY A 123 -22.66 1.49 -9.98
CA GLY A 123 -21.72 0.62 -10.72
C GLY A 123 -20.37 0.40 -10.00
N PHE A 124 -20.18 0.94 -8.80
CA PHE A 124 -18.95 0.73 -8.03
C PHE A 124 -18.64 -0.76 -7.87
N HIS A 125 -17.40 -1.16 -8.16
CA HIS A 125 -16.95 -2.55 -8.12
C HIS A 125 -17.83 -3.50 -8.98
N GLY A 126 -18.40 -2.97 -10.09
CA GLY A 126 -19.26 -3.72 -11.02
C GLY A 126 -20.62 -4.11 -10.44
N LYS A 127 -21.10 -3.45 -9.36
CA LYS A 127 -22.37 -3.77 -8.69
C LYS A 127 -23.31 -2.59 -8.66
N ASP A 128 -24.62 -2.85 -8.74
CA ASP A 128 -25.65 -1.83 -8.57
C ASP A 128 -25.88 -1.47 -7.09
N LYS A 129 -25.81 -2.48 -6.22
CA LYS A 129 -26.03 -2.33 -4.78
C LYS A 129 -24.97 -3.08 -3.99
N MET A 130 -24.57 -2.49 -2.87
CA MET A 130 -23.64 -3.09 -1.91
C MET A 130 -24.02 -2.68 -0.49
N LYS A 131 -23.65 -3.53 0.49
CA LYS A 131 -23.67 -3.13 1.90
C LYS A 131 -22.58 -2.11 2.17
N LEU A 132 -22.84 -1.13 3.03
CA LEU A 132 -21.86 -0.08 3.35
C LEU A 132 -20.52 -0.67 3.85
N ARG A 133 -20.56 -1.74 4.65
CA ARG A 133 -19.33 -2.41 5.12
C ARG A 133 -18.44 -2.93 3.98
N ASP A 134 -19.08 -3.47 2.92
CA ASP A 134 -18.36 -4.00 1.76
C ASP A 134 -17.80 -2.86 0.91
N VAL A 135 -18.55 -1.76 0.76
CA VAL A 135 -18.07 -0.53 0.11
C VAL A 135 -16.82 0.00 0.83
N LEU A 136 -16.89 0.14 2.16
CA LEU A 136 -15.77 0.61 2.97
C LEU A 136 -14.56 -0.33 2.90
N SER A 137 -14.78 -1.64 2.87
CA SER A 137 -13.70 -2.61 2.73
C SER A 137 -12.94 -2.40 1.41
N VAL A 138 -13.67 -2.32 0.29
CA VAL A 138 -13.06 -2.07 -1.03
C VAL A 138 -12.32 -0.73 -1.05
N LEU A 139 -12.96 0.35 -0.58
CA LEU A 139 -12.36 1.69 -0.58
C LEU A 139 -11.08 1.77 0.24
N ARG A 140 -11.09 1.21 1.45
CA ARG A 140 -9.92 1.19 2.34
C ARG A 140 -8.80 0.31 1.79
N ASP A 141 -9.15 -0.85 1.23
CA ASP A 141 -8.19 -1.75 0.61
C ASP A 141 -7.53 -1.15 -0.63
N SER A 142 -8.28 -0.38 -1.41
CA SER A 142 -7.80 0.24 -2.65
C SER A 142 -6.98 1.50 -2.42
N TYR A 143 -7.40 2.35 -1.47
CA TYR A 143 -6.87 3.72 -1.38
C TYR A 143 -6.09 4.04 -0.10
N CYS A 144 -6.24 3.25 0.98
CA CYS A 144 -5.69 3.60 2.30
C CYS A 144 -4.66 2.59 2.84
N ARG A 145 -4.14 1.68 2.02
CA ARG A 145 -3.09 0.73 2.46
C ARG A 145 -1.69 1.33 2.27
N HIS A 146 -0.79 0.62 1.61
CA HIS A 146 0.62 1.00 1.46
C HIS A 146 0.94 1.63 0.11
N VAL A 147 -0.06 1.92 -0.71
CA VAL A 147 0.08 2.57 -2.01
C VAL A 147 -0.88 3.75 -2.06
N GLY A 148 -0.36 4.95 -2.31
CA GLY A 148 -1.15 6.14 -2.61
C GLY A 148 -1.45 6.21 -4.10
N VAL A 149 -2.73 6.31 -4.47
CA VAL A 149 -3.17 6.37 -5.87
C VAL A 149 -3.87 7.68 -6.13
N GLU A 150 -3.35 8.45 -7.10
CA GLU A 150 -3.88 9.75 -7.50
C GLU A 150 -4.08 9.76 -9.02
N TYR A 151 -5.33 9.83 -9.47
CA TYR A 151 -5.68 9.82 -10.91
C TYR A 151 -6.81 10.79 -11.27
N THR A 152 -7.40 11.47 -10.29
CA THR A 152 -8.56 12.35 -10.53
C THR A 152 -8.23 13.62 -11.30
N HIS A 153 -6.95 13.89 -11.54
CA HIS A 153 -6.47 14.96 -12.43
C HIS A 153 -6.53 14.59 -13.91
N ILE A 154 -6.75 13.32 -14.25
CA ILE A 154 -6.88 12.84 -15.64
C ILE A 154 -8.23 13.28 -16.17
N LEU A 155 -8.25 13.86 -17.37
CA LEU A 155 -9.45 14.41 -18.00
C LEU A 155 -10.21 13.38 -18.86
N GLU A 156 -9.51 12.38 -19.37
CA GLU A 156 -10.08 11.36 -20.24
C GLU A 156 -10.86 10.33 -19.42
N THR A 157 -12.18 10.34 -19.58
CA THR A 157 -13.11 9.48 -18.81
C THR A 157 -12.80 7.98 -18.94
N GLU A 158 -12.38 7.54 -20.13
CA GLU A 158 -12.04 6.13 -20.37
C GLU A 158 -10.81 5.70 -19.54
N GLN A 159 -9.78 6.56 -19.47
CA GLN A 159 -8.59 6.28 -18.66
C GLN A 159 -8.93 6.24 -17.16
N VAL A 160 -9.76 7.18 -16.69
CA VAL A 160 -10.23 7.21 -15.31
C VAL A 160 -11.00 5.94 -14.96
N SER A 161 -11.95 5.53 -15.81
CA SER A 161 -12.73 4.31 -15.62
C SER A 161 -11.84 3.06 -15.60
N TRP A 162 -10.89 2.99 -16.53
CA TRP A 162 -9.92 1.90 -16.61
C TRP A 162 -9.06 1.77 -15.33
N LEU A 163 -8.63 2.90 -14.78
CA LEU A 163 -7.87 2.93 -13.51
C LEU A 163 -8.75 2.51 -12.32
N GLN A 164 -9.98 3.03 -12.24
CA GLN A 164 -10.93 2.67 -11.19
C GLN A 164 -11.20 1.18 -11.15
N GLU A 165 -11.49 0.57 -12.29
CA GLU A 165 -11.73 -0.87 -12.37
C GLU A 165 -10.57 -1.70 -11.85
N ARG A 166 -9.32 -1.26 -12.08
CA ARG A 166 -8.11 -1.99 -11.65
C ARG A 166 -7.74 -1.72 -10.22
N VAL A 167 -7.79 -0.47 -9.79
CA VAL A 167 -7.46 -0.07 -8.41
C VAL A 167 -8.49 -0.65 -7.43
N GLU A 168 -9.77 -0.67 -7.82
CA GLU A 168 -10.87 -1.17 -6.99
C GLU A 168 -11.12 -2.69 -7.17
N ALA A 169 -10.33 -3.36 -8.01
CA ALA A 169 -10.38 -4.80 -8.16
C ALA A 169 -9.94 -5.53 -6.90
N LYS A 170 -10.43 -6.76 -6.72
CA LYS A 170 -9.95 -7.61 -5.64
C LYS A 170 -8.47 -7.94 -5.85
N HIS A 171 -7.63 -7.53 -4.92
CA HIS A 171 -6.21 -7.87 -4.95
C HIS A 171 -6.02 -9.39 -4.76
N VAL A 172 -5.45 -10.03 -5.78
CA VAL A 172 -5.12 -11.44 -5.74
C VAL A 172 -3.71 -11.58 -5.16
N LYS A 173 -3.58 -12.39 -4.11
CA LYS A 173 -2.27 -12.69 -3.53
C LYS A 173 -1.41 -13.44 -4.56
N PRO A 174 -0.16 -13.04 -4.78
CA PRO A 174 0.75 -13.76 -5.68
C PRO A 174 0.88 -15.24 -5.28
N THR A 175 0.99 -16.12 -6.26
CA THR A 175 1.25 -17.53 -6.05
C THR A 175 2.60 -17.75 -5.35
N VAL A 176 2.80 -18.91 -4.76
CA VAL A 176 4.09 -19.25 -4.10
C VAL A 176 5.27 -19.17 -5.10
N ALA A 177 5.06 -19.55 -6.36
CA ALA A 177 6.07 -19.44 -7.40
C ALA A 177 6.44 -17.98 -7.67
N GLN A 178 5.44 -17.11 -7.85
CA GLN A 178 5.66 -15.66 -8.03
C GLN A 178 6.33 -15.02 -6.80
N GLN A 179 5.93 -15.39 -5.58
CA GLN A 179 6.57 -14.89 -4.36
C GLN A 179 8.06 -15.29 -4.30
N LYS A 180 8.39 -16.54 -4.64
CA LYS A 180 9.79 -16.99 -4.70
C LYS A 180 10.58 -16.26 -5.78
N TYR A 181 9.95 -16.00 -6.93
CA TYR A 181 10.58 -15.25 -8.01
C TYR A 181 10.86 -13.80 -7.58
N ILE A 182 9.88 -13.09 -7.00
CA ILE A 182 10.07 -11.75 -6.44
C ILE A 182 11.21 -11.75 -5.41
N LEU A 183 11.24 -12.73 -4.49
CA LEU A 183 12.30 -12.85 -3.51
C LEU A 183 13.68 -13.05 -4.18
N SER A 184 13.77 -13.84 -5.23
CA SER A 184 15.04 -14.03 -5.96
C SER A 184 15.55 -12.73 -6.59
N LYS A 185 14.65 -11.89 -7.12
CA LYS A 185 15.00 -10.57 -7.68
C LYS A 185 15.44 -9.59 -6.58
N LEU A 186 14.76 -9.59 -5.44
CA LEU A 186 15.18 -8.79 -4.28
C LEU A 186 16.56 -9.21 -3.76
N ASN A 187 16.80 -10.50 -3.63
CA ASN A 187 18.09 -11.03 -3.20
C ASN A 187 19.21 -10.68 -4.19
N ALA A 188 18.94 -10.74 -5.50
CA ALA A 188 19.92 -10.35 -6.51
C ALA A 188 20.26 -8.85 -6.42
N ALA A 189 19.25 -8.01 -6.19
CA ALA A 189 19.44 -6.57 -6.02
C ALA A 189 20.29 -6.25 -4.79
N GLU A 190 19.96 -6.85 -3.64
CA GLU A 190 20.68 -6.64 -2.38
C GLU A 190 22.11 -7.19 -2.44
N ALA A 191 22.30 -8.40 -2.96
CA ALA A 191 23.61 -9.02 -3.09
C ALA A 191 24.56 -8.17 -3.96
N PHE A 192 24.04 -7.59 -5.04
CA PHE A 192 24.81 -6.69 -5.90
C PHE A 192 25.23 -5.42 -5.16
N GLU A 193 24.32 -4.77 -4.44
CA GLU A 193 24.64 -3.57 -3.65
C GLU A 193 25.66 -3.89 -2.56
N THR A 194 25.49 -4.96 -1.82
CA THR A 194 26.40 -5.40 -0.75
C THR A 194 27.79 -5.70 -1.31
N PHE A 195 27.87 -6.37 -2.47
CA PHE A 195 29.14 -6.64 -3.13
C PHE A 195 29.86 -5.36 -3.52
N LEU A 196 29.16 -4.42 -4.16
CA LEU A 196 29.76 -3.14 -4.54
C LEU A 196 30.21 -2.34 -3.32
N GLN A 197 29.48 -2.39 -2.22
CA GLN A 197 29.83 -1.69 -0.99
C GLN A 197 31.13 -2.22 -0.38
N THR A 198 31.31 -3.54 -0.39
CA THR A 198 32.45 -4.18 0.24
C THR A 198 33.69 -4.17 -0.65
N LYS A 199 33.51 -4.32 -1.96
CA LYS A 199 34.63 -4.43 -2.91
C LYS A 199 35.15 -3.07 -3.38
N TYR A 200 34.27 -2.11 -3.62
CA TYR A 200 34.60 -0.81 -4.20
C TYR A 200 34.34 0.34 -3.21
N VAL A 201 34.97 0.25 -2.05
CA VAL A 201 34.86 1.26 -0.98
C VAL A 201 35.29 2.64 -1.51
N GLY A 202 34.46 3.66 -1.21
CA GLY A 202 34.73 5.04 -1.58
C GLY A 202 34.41 5.42 -3.04
N GLN A 203 33.99 4.47 -3.88
CA GLN A 203 33.53 4.80 -5.23
C GLN A 203 32.03 5.15 -5.26
N LYS A 204 31.66 6.07 -6.17
CA LYS A 204 30.24 6.39 -6.42
C LYS A 204 29.54 5.16 -7.02
N ARG A 205 28.59 4.59 -6.33
CA ARG A 205 27.82 3.44 -6.80
C ARG A 205 26.34 3.72 -7.04
N PHE A 206 25.86 4.89 -6.59
CA PHE A 206 24.45 5.30 -6.71
C PHE A 206 23.47 4.22 -6.26
N SER A 207 23.67 3.77 -5.03
CA SER A 207 22.99 2.61 -4.44
C SER A 207 21.46 2.64 -4.55
N LEU A 208 20.89 1.46 -4.71
CA LEU A 208 19.44 1.22 -4.67
C LEU A 208 18.93 0.92 -3.26
N GLU A 209 19.79 0.91 -2.25
CA GLU A 209 19.45 0.56 -0.87
C GLU A 209 18.20 1.32 -0.39
N GLY A 210 17.21 0.59 0.14
CA GLY A 210 15.90 1.08 0.54
C GLY A 210 14.87 1.15 -0.60
N ALA A 211 15.26 0.87 -1.84
CA ALA A 211 14.37 0.84 -3.01
C ALA A 211 14.52 -0.44 -3.85
N GLU A 212 14.93 -1.55 -3.24
CA GLU A 212 15.20 -2.84 -3.91
C GLU A 212 13.97 -3.38 -4.63
N SER A 213 12.77 -3.03 -4.18
CA SER A 213 11.49 -3.39 -4.82
C SER A 213 11.34 -2.83 -6.24
N VAL A 214 12.13 -1.83 -6.63
CA VAL A 214 12.18 -1.32 -8.02
C VAL A 214 12.59 -2.41 -9.00
N ILE A 215 13.46 -3.34 -8.61
CA ILE A 215 13.92 -4.41 -9.50
C ILE A 215 12.78 -5.38 -9.86
N PRO A 216 12.10 -6.05 -8.92
CA PRO A 216 10.96 -6.91 -9.28
C PRO A 216 9.79 -6.13 -9.89
N MET A 217 9.60 -4.85 -9.55
CA MET A 217 8.56 -4.01 -10.15
C MET A 217 8.84 -3.75 -11.63
N MET A 218 10.05 -3.33 -12.00
CA MET A 218 10.45 -3.11 -13.39
C MET A 218 10.42 -4.39 -14.21
N ASP A 219 10.88 -5.49 -13.63
CA ASP A 219 10.82 -6.81 -14.23
C ASP A 219 9.36 -7.19 -14.59
N SER A 220 8.43 -6.99 -13.66
CA SER A 220 7.00 -7.22 -13.91
C SER A 220 6.41 -6.30 -14.98
N VAL A 221 6.83 -5.03 -15.02
CA VAL A 221 6.36 -4.07 -16.06
C VAL A 221 6.84 -4.51 -17.44
N ILE A 222 8.09 -4.96 -17.57
CA ILE A 222 8.66 -5.41 -18.85
C ILE A 222 8.00 -6.71 -19.29
N ASP A 223 7.78 -7.66 -18.35
CA ASP A 223 7.09 -8.92 -18.62
C ASP A 223 5.67 -8.67 -19.17
N GLN A 224 4.91 -7.80 -18.53
CA GLN A 224 3.60 -7.34 -19.01
C GLN A 224 3.69 -6.64 -20.37
N SER A 225 4.73 -5.85 -20.62
CA SER A 225 4.95 -5.17 -21.89
C SER A 225 5.16 -6.18 -23.03
N ALA A 226 5.87 -7.28 -22.75
CA ALA A 226 6.04 -8.37 -23.69
C ALA A 226 4.72 -9.11 -24.00
N GLU A 227 3.84 -9.28 -22.99
CA GLU A 227 2.48 -9.82 -23.21
C GLU A 227 1.65 -8.95 -24.15
N TYR A 228 1.83 -7.63 -24.09
CA TYR A 228 1.19 -6.66 -25.01
C TYR A 228 1.91 -6.51 -26.34
N ALA A 229 2.86 -7.39 -26.67
CA ALA A 229 3.63 -7.42 -27.90
C ALA A 229 4.38 -6.10 -28.20
N LEU A 230 4.91 -5.46 -27.18
CA LEU A 230 5.83 -4.34 -27.34
C LEU A 230 7.21 -4.87 -27.75
N ASP A 231 7.77 -4.28 -28.81
CA ASP A 231 9.05 -4.72 -29.38
C ASP A 231 10.25 -4.18 -28.60
N GLU A 232 10.11 -3.01 -27.96
CA GLU A 232 11.20 -2.32 -27.32
C GLU A 232 10.73 -1.56 -26.06
N VAL A 233 11.56 -1.56 -25.02
CA VAL A 233 11.39 -0.76 -23.81
C VAL A 233 12.64 0.08 -23.58
N VAL A 234 12.48 1.41 -23.54
CA VAL A 234 13.56 2.35 -23.26
C VAL A 234 13.50 2.80 -21.80
N ILE A 235 14.60 2.60 -21.07
CA ILE A 235 14.70 2.93 -19.65
C ILE A 235 15.61 4.14 -19.46
N GLY A 236 15.05 5.24 -18.94
CA GLY A 236 15.79 6.43 -18.54
C GLY A 236 16.01 6.46 -17.03
N MET A 237 17.26 6.68 -16.61
CA MET A 237 17.63 6.71 -15.19
C MET A 237 18.55 7.91 -14.88
N PRO A 238 18.25 8.72 -13.83
CA PRO A 238 19.16 9.78 -13.44
C PRO A 238 20.44 9.23 -12.80
N HIS A 239 20.37 8.60 -11.62
CA HIS A 239 21.53 7.99 -10.97
C HIS A 239 21.16 6.89 -9.97
N ARG A 240 20.19 7.10 -9.03
CA ARG A 240 19.86 6.11 -8.00
C ARG A 240 19.47 4.75 -8.61
N GLY A 241 20.16 3.70 -8.19
CA GLY A 241 19.91 2.34 -8.64
C GLY A 241 20.34 2.03 -10.06
N ARG A 242 20.99 2.95 -10.79
CA ARG A 242 21.37 2.74 -12.19
C ARG A 242 22.12 1.45 -12.43
N LEU A 243 23.16 1.18 -11.66
CA LEU A 243 24.00 0.00 -11.84
C LEU A 243 23.22 -1.29 -11.59
N ASN A 244 22.36 -1.27 -10.59
CA ASN A 244 21.50 -2.41 -10.26
C ASN A 244 20.50 -2.70 -11.38
N VAL A 245 19.86 -1.66 -11.93
CA VAL A 245 18.94 -1.80 -13.07
C VAL A 245 19.68 -2.29 -14.31
N LEU A 246 20.88 -1.76 -14.61
CA LEU A 246 21.70 -2.23 -15.73
C LEU A 246 22.05 -3.72 -15.59
N ALA A 247 22.39 -4.16 -14.38
CA ALA A 247 22.75 -5.55 -14.13
C ALA A 247 21.53 -6.48 -14.12
N ASN A 248 20.51 -6.18 -13.29
CA ASN A 248 19.44 -7.11 -12.97
C ASN A 248 18.20 -6.98 -13.88
N ILE A 249 18.08 -5.89 -14.65
CA ILE A 249 16.98 -5.66 -15.60
C ILE A 249 17.47 -5.71 -17.03
N VAL A 250 18.47 -4.88 -17.39
CA VAL A 250 18.99 -4.83 -18.76
C VAL A 250 19.91 -6.00 -19.08
N GLY A 251 20.45 -6.67 -18.06
CA GLY A 251 21.32 -7.83 -18.25
C GLY A 251 22.76 -7.47 -18.60
N LYS A 252 23.22 -6.27 -18.25
CA LYS A 252 24.63 -5.89 -18.43
C LYS A 252 25.51 -6.82 -17.59
N PRO A 253 26.51 -7.52 -18.19
CA PRO A 253 27.35 -8.45 -17.46
C PRO A 253 28.09 -7.78 -16.29
N TYR A 254 28.12 -8.44 -15.14
CA TYR A 254 28.84 -7.95 -13.96
C TYR A 254 30.32 -7.68 -14.24
N SER A 255 30.98 -8.55 -15.02
CA SER A 255 32.38 -8.38 -15.44
C SER A 255 32.60 -7.04 -16.13
N LYS A 256 31.65 -6.63 -16.98
CA LYS A 256 31.72 -5.35 -17.69
C LYS A 256 31.60 -4.17 -16.73
N ILE A 257 30.68 -4.25 -15.78
CA ILE A 257 30.51 -3.22 -14.74
C ILE A 257 31.77 -3.12 -13.88
N PHE A 258 32.36 -4.24 -13.46
CA PHE A 258 33.56 -4.23 -12.62
C PHE A 258 34.79 -3.72 -13.36
N THR A 259 34.95 -4.08 -14.63
CA THR A 259 36.01 -3.52 -15.49
C THR A 259 35.92 -1.98 -15.60
N GLU A 260 34.70 -1.45 -15.71
CA GLU A 260 34.46 -0.01 -15.74
C GLU A 260 34.82 0.65 -14.39
N PHE A 261 34.55 -0.02 -13.25
CA PHE A 261 34.96 0.44 -11.92
C PHE A 261 36.49 0.48 -11.76
N GLU A 262 37.18 -0.49 -12.31
CA GLU A 262 38.62 -0.60 -12.23
C GLU A 262 39.37 0.37 -13.19
N GLY A 263 38.63 1.12 -13.99
CA GLY A 263 39.20 2.12 -14.90
C GLY A 263 39.77 1.52 -16.20
N ASN A 264 39.60 0.22 -16.43
CA ASN A 264 40.04 -0.49 -17.64
C ASN A 264 39.02 -0.29 -18.79
N MET A 265 38.68 0.96 -19.10
CA MET A 265 37.76 1.28 -20.19
C MET A 265 38.50 1.34 -21.53
N ASN A 266 37.79 0.94 -22.60
CA ASN A 266 38.32 1.14 -23.96
C ASN A 266 38.54 2.64 -24.21
N PRO A 267 39.76 3.08 -24.52
CA PRO A 267 40.07 4.50 -24.75
C PRO A 267 39.21 5.18 -25.81
N ALA A 268 38.68 4.42 -26.77
CA ALA A 268 37.78 4.93 -27.82
C ALA A 268 36.36 5.26 -27.30
N ALA A 269 35.94 4.73 -26.16
CA ALA A 269 34.65 5.03 -25.52
C ALA A 269 34.77 6.13 -24.44
N ALA A 270 35.98 6.56 -24.10
CA ALA A 270 36.27 7.44 -22.97
C ALA A 270 36.51 8.88 -23.42
N HIS A 271 35.60 9.45 -24.21
CA HIS A 271 35.61 10.91 -24.43
C HIS A 271 34.92 11.63 -23.27
N GLY A 272 35.64 11.97 -22.19
CA GLY A 272 35.07 12.75 -21.10
C GLY A 272 35.80 12.63 -19.75
N SER A 273 35.29 13.31 -18.74
CA SER A 273 35.78 13.26 -17.36
C SER A 273 35.58 11.89 -16.71
N GLY A 274 36.26 11.58 -15.60
CA GLY A 274 36.16 10.30 -14.89
C GLY A 274 34.74 9.86 -14.45
N ASP A 275 33.74 10.74 -14.52
CA ASP A 275 32.35 10.43 -14.25
C ASP A 275 31.62 9.75 -15.42
N VAL A 276 32.17 9.75 -16.64
CA VAL A 276 31.53 9.14 -17.83
C VAL A 276 31.22 7.65 -17.65
N LYS A 277 32.06 6.93 -16.93
CA LYS A 277 31.88 5.52 -16.63
C LYS A 277 30.51 5.19 -15.96
N TYR A 278 29.95 6.12 -15.18
CA TYR A 278 28.66 5.93 -14.52
C TYR A 278 27.46 6.23 -15.43
N HIS A 279 27.70 6.78 -16.63
CA HIS A 279 26.67 7.14 -17.60
C HIS A 279 26.63 6.22 -18.83
N LEU A 280 27.45 5.18 -18.86
CA LEU A 280 27.45 4.19 -19.94
C LEU A 280 26.16 3.37 -19.90
N GLY A 281 25.38 3.48 -20.97
CA GLY A 281 24.19 2.68 -21.18
C GLY A 281 24.51 1.20 -21.47
N ALA A 282 23.46 0.43 -21.69
CA ALA A 282 23.54 -0.92 -22.18
C ALA A 282 22.27 -1.26 -22.96
N GLU A 283 22.37 -2.23 -23.83
CA GLU A 283 21.24 -2.89 -24.49
C GLU A 283 21.22 -4.36 -24.03
N GLY A 284 20.04 -4.90 -23.93
CA GLY A 284 19.84 -6.30 -23.54
C GLY A 284 18.56 -6.87 -24.13
N THR A 285 18.46 -8.18 -24.17
CA THR A 285 17.25 -8.90 -24.59
C THR A 285 16.56 -9.43 -23.36
N TYR A 286 15.28 -9.08 -23.18
CA TYR A 286 14.44 -9.65 -22.14
C TYR A 286 13.80 -10.94 -22.66
N ILE A 287 13.82 -11.98 -21.84
CA ILE A 287 13.14 -13.25 -22.12
C ILE A 287 12.03 -13.38 -21.10
N GLN A 288 10.80 -13.44 -21.57
CA GLN A 288 9.62 -13.64 -20.73
C GLN A 288 9.73 -14.96 -19.95
N MET A 289 9.49 -14.92 -18.67
CA MET A 289 9.70 -16.06 -17.77
C MET A 289 8.40 -16.77 -17.37
N PHE A 290 7.22 -16.12 -17.53
CA PHE A 290 5.91 -16.67 -17.15
C PHE A 290 4.84 -16.42 -18.20
#